data_2e52bc17c9e78a3b063919e933bacb8d
#
_entry.id   2e52bc17c9e78a3b063919e933bacb8d
#
_cell.length_a   1.000
_cell.length_b   1.000
_cell.length_c   1.000
_cell.angle_alpha   90.00
_cell.angle_beta   90.00
_cell.angle_gamma   90.00
#
_symmetry.space_group_name_H-M   'P 1'
#
loop_
_entity.id
_entity.type
_entity.pdbx_description
1 polymer ?
#
loop_
_entity_poly.entity_id
_entity_poly.type
_entity_poly.pdbx_seq_one_letter_code
_entity_poly.pdbx_strand_id
1 'polypeptide(L)'
;MKKTVEVNPRFNVGDIVYAVTGNKAVKSKITNVCYTVSDNIVRGIEEIDITYTALIISDGLDFHFNNNCNTVYKSKDDLIDYLKTQIDRITTDDYTINYEAH
;
A
#
# COMPACT_ATOMS: atom_id res chain seq x y z
N MET A 1 -2.65 -24.00 -22.92
CA MET A 1 -3.68 -23.33 -22.12
C MET A 1 -3.02 -22.43 -21.10
N LYS A 2 -3.46 -21.18 -21.03
CA LYS A 2 -2.90 -20.24 -20.06
C LYS A 2 -3.52 -20.46 -18.69
N LYS A 3 -2.70 -20.29 -17.67
CA LYS A 3 -3.14 -20.39 -16.29
C LYS A 3 -3.34 -18.98 -15.75
N THR A 4 -4.50 -18.73 -15.16
CA THR A 4 -4.80 -17.43 -14.57
C THR A 4 -4.46 -17.44 -13.08
N VAL A 5 -3.68 -16.45 -12.65
CA VAL A 5 -3.38 -16.27 -11.23
C VAL A 5 -4.49 -15.44 -10.62
N GLU A 6 -5.15 -15.99 -9.62
CA GLU A 6 -6.24 -15.30 -8.95
C GLU A 6 -5.67 -14.26 -7.97
N VAL A 7 -6.18 -13.04 -8.07
CA VAL A 7 -5.79 -11.94 -7.18
C VAL A 7 -7.04 -11.30 -6.65
N ASN A 8 -7.11 -11.17 -5.33
CA ASN A 8 -8.25 -10.55 -4.66
C ASN A 8 -7.93 -9.10 -4.32
N PRO A 9 -8.83 -8.16 -4.62
CA PRO A 9 -8.62 -6.76 -4.24
C PRO A 9 -8.70 -6.60 -2.73
N ARG A 10 -7.81 -5.77 -2.18
CA ARG A 10 -7.82 -5.44 -0.75
C ARG A 10 -8.87 -4.40 -0.42
N PHE A 11 -9.21 -3.55 -1.38
CA PHE A 11 -10.08 -2.40 -1.17
C PHE A 11 -11.11 -2.30 -2.29
N ASN A 12 -12.22 -1.64 -1.99
CA ASN A 12 -13.28 -1.36 -2.94
C ASN A 12 -13.49 0.14 -3.06
N VAL A 13 -14.08 0.58 -4.18
CA VAL A 13 -14.46 1.98 -4.35
C VAL A 13 -15.36 2.39 -3.19
N GLY A 14 -15.05 3.52 -2.58
CA GLY A 14 -15.78 4.03 -1.43
C GLY A 14 -15.16 3.69 -0.09
N ASP A 15 -14.22 2.74 -0.05
CA ASP A 15 -13.54 2.39 1.20
C ASP A 15 -12.70 3.56 1.71
N ILE A 16 -12.69 3.71 3.02
CA ILE A 16 -11.80 4.67 3.68
C ILE A 16 -10.53 3.92 4.05
N VAL A 17 -9.40 4.52 3.72
CA VAL A 17 -8.09 3.93 4.00
C VAL A 17 -7.18 4.96 4.66
N TYR A 18 -6.16 4.46 5.33
CA TYR A 18 -5.14 5.27 5.98
C TYR A 18 -3.80 4.92 5.36
N ALA A 19 -3.10 5.94 4.89
CA ALA A 19 -1.89 5.75 4.11
C ALA A 19 -0.80 6.71 4.56
N VAL A 20 0.44 6.37 4.24
CA VAL A 20 1.57 7.29 4.43
C VAL A 20 1.94 7.85 3.07
N THR A 21 1.89 9.17 2.95
CA THR A 21 2.35 9.88 1.76
C THR A 21 3.37 10.92 2.19
N GLY A 22 4.58 10.83 1.65
CA GLY A 22 5.67 11.67 2.13
C GLY A 22 5.91 11.39 3.61
N ASN A 23 5.78 12.42 4.43
CA ASN A 23 6.02 12.32 5.87
C ASN A 23 4.74 12.23 6.71
N LYS A 24 3.58 12.11 6.06
CA LYS A 24 2.29 12.20 6.76
C LYS A 24 1.49 10.93 6.62
N ALA A 25 0.75 10.59 7.67
CA ALA A 25 -0.34 9.63 7.59
C ALA A 25 -1.60 10.40 7.20
N VAL A 26 -2.28 9.96 6.15
CA VAL A 26 -3.45 10.66 5.63
C VAL A 26 -4.64 9.72 5.54
N LYS A 27 -5.82 10.29 5.79
CA LYS A 27 -7.08 9.59 5.62
C LYS A 27 -7.59 9.83 4.21
N SER A 28 -7.91 8.77 3.49
CA SER A 28 -8.24 8.85 2.09
C SER A 28 -9.43 7.96 1.75
N LYS A 29 -10.02 8.20 0.60
CA LYS A 29 -11.14 7.42 0.09
C LYS A 29 -10.77 6.81 -1.24
N ILE A 30 -11.01 5.52 -1.42
CA ILE A 30 -10.76 4.84 -2.68
C ILE A 30 -11.77 5.33 -3.71
N THR A 31 -11.29 5.91 -4.79
CA THR A 31 -12.14 6.45 -5.85
C THR A 31 -12.14 5.59 -7.11
N ASN A 32 -11.09 4.77 -7.29
CA ASN A 32 -11.00 3.92 -8.47
C ASN A 32 -10.19 2.66 -8.15
N VAL A 33 -10.62 1.54 -8.73
CA VAL A 33 -9.91 0.28 -8.65
C VAL A 33 -9.71 -0.17 -10.10
N CYS A 34 -8.46 -0.33 -10.49
CA CYS A 34 -8.09 -0.68 -11.86
C CYS A 34 -7.47 -2.07 -11.91
N TYR A 35 -8.00 -2.91 -12.79
CA TYR A 35 -7.46 -4.23 -13.04
C TYR A 35 -6.74 -4.23 -14.37
N THR A 36 -5.47 -4.64 -14.36
CA THR A 36 -4.69 -4.77 -15.57
C THR A 36 -4.31 -6.24 -15.74
N VAL A 37 -4.66 -6.79 -16.90
CA VAL A 37 -4.35 -8.18 -17.23
C VAL A 37 -3.20 -8.17 -18.22
N SER A 38 -2.13 -8.89 -17.90
CA SER A 38 -1.00 -9.04 -18.79
C SER A 38 -0.64 -10.51 -18.95
N ASP A 39 -0.16 -10.86 -20.15
CA ASP A 39 0.28 -12.21 -20.43
C ASP A 39 1.76 -12.33 -20.16
N ASN A 40 2.13 -13.34 -19.38
CA ASN A 40 3.53 -13.70 -19.22
C ASN A 40 3.78 -14.91 -20.12
N ILE A 41 4.29 -14.66 -21.30
CA ILE A 41 4.50 -15.72 -22.31
C ILE A 41 5.51 -16.75 -21.82
N VAL A 42 6.56 -16.30 -21.13
CA VAL A 42 7.61 -17.18 -20.65
C VAL A 42 7.08 -18.17 -19.63
N ARG A 43 6.21 -17.70 -18.74
CA ARG A 43 5.65 -18.53 -17.69
C ARG A 43 4.34 -19.20 -18.08
N GLY A 44 3.74 -18.79 -19.21
CA GLY A 44 2.48 -19.35 -19.67
C GLY A 44 1.30 -19.02 -18.79
N ILE A 45 1.31 -17.86 -18.13
CA ILE A 45 0.24 -17.44 -17.22
C ILE A 45 -0.24 -16.05 -17.57
N GLU A 46 -1.47 -15.77 -17.17
CA GLU A 46 -1.99 -14.41 -17.17
C GLU A 46 -1.77 -13.83 -15.76
N GLU A 47 -1.23 -12.62 -15.72
CA GLU A 47 -1.00 -11.90 -14.47
C GLU A 47 -2.00 -10.76 -14.39
N ILE A 48 -2.60 -10.61 -13.21
CA ILE A 48 -3.56 -9.56 -12.95
C ILE A 48 -2.96 -8.62 -11.90
N ASP A 49 -2.82 -7.36 -12.29
CA ASP A 49 -2.38 -6.31 -11.37
C ASP A 49 -3.57 -5.47 -10.98
N ILE A 50 -3.67 -5.15 -9.70
CA ILE A 50 -4.71 -4.29 -9.18
C ILE A 50 -4.06 -3.03 -8.66
N THR A 51 -4.50 -1.88 -9.19
CA THR A 51 -4.04 -0.57 -8.73
C THR A 51 -5.23 0.24 -8.26
N TYR A 52 -4.97 1.10 -7.32
CA TYR A 52 -5.99 1.92 -6.68
C TYR A 52 -5.68 3.39 -6.84
N THR A 53 -6.72 4.19 -6.98
CA THR A 53 -6.63 5.63 -6.83
C THR A 53 -7.37 6.02 -5.57
N ALA A 54 -6.74 6.80 -4.73
CA ALA A 54 -7.33 7.27 -3.48
C ALA A 54 -7.25 8.80 -3.44
N LEU A 55 -8.31 9.39 -2.91
CA LEU A 55 -8.42 10.84 -2.73
C LEU A 55 -8.15 11.16 -1.27
N ILE A 56 -7.13 11.99 -1.02
CA ILE A 56 -6.83 12.47 0.33
C ILE A 56 -7.92 13.46 0.73
N ILE A 57 -8.63 13.14 1.80
CA ILE A 57 -9.84 13.90 2.17
C ILE A 57 -9.50 15.34 2.54
N SER A 58 -8.38 15.56 3.22
CA SER A 58 -8.02 16.91 3.68
C SER A 58 -7.54 17.82 2.55
N ASP A 59 -6.79 17.26 1.60
CA ASP A 59 -6.12 18.08 0.58
C ASP A 59 -6.83 18.06 -0.78
N GLY A 60 -7.64 17.03 -1.02
CA GLY A 60 -8.27 16.85 -2.33
C GLY A 60 -7.32 16.35 -3.40
N LEU A 61 -6.15 15.85 -3.01
CA LEU A 61 -5.15 15.32 -3.93
C LEU A 61 -5.30 13.81 -4.06
N ASP A 62 -5.04 13.30 -5.26
CA ASP A 62 -5.10 11.88 -5.54
C ASP A 62 -3.71 11.25 -5.40
N PHE A 63 -3.67 9.99 -5.02
CA PHE A 63 -2.47 9.19 -5.13
C PHE A 63 -2.83 7.77 -5.59
N HIS A 64 -1.83 7.06 -6.11
CA HIS A 64 -2.01 5.73 -6.66
C HIS A 64 -1.14 4.74 -5.92
N PHE A 65 -1.64 3.53 -5.76
CA PHE A 65 -0.85 2.45 -5.16
C PHE A 65 -1.35 1.12 -5.69
N ASN A 66 -0.52 0.09 -5.59
CA ASN A 66 -0.90 -1.24 -6.06
C ASN A 66 -1.37 -2.12 -4.90
N ASN A 67 -1.90 -3.29 -5.25
CA ASN A 67 -2.47 -4.23 -4.29
C ASN A 67 -1.44 -4.77 -3.29
N ASN A 68 -0.16 -4.67 -3.61
CA ASN A 68 0.92 -5.16 -2.76
C ASN A 68 1.48 -4.09 -1.82
N CYS A 69 0.97 -2.87 -1.91
CA CYS A 69 1.45 -1.77 -1.09
C CYS A 69 1.20 -2.05 0.39
N ASN A 70 2.22 -1.93 1.21
CA ASN A 70 2.15 -2.23 2.64
C ASN A 70 2.09 -0.99 3.53
N THR A 71 1.82 0.18 2.94
CA THR A 71 1.68 1.43 3.67
C THR A 71 0.26 1.99 3.62
N VAL A 72 -0.70 1.18 3.16
CA VAL A 72 -2.11 1.58 3.08
C VAL A 72 -2.96 0.53 3.79
N TYR A 73 -3.78 0.95 4.74
CA TYR A 73 -4.58 0.07 5.58
C TYR A 73 -6.00 0.60 5.74
N LYS A 74 -6.94 -0.32 5.97
CA LYS A 74 -8.35 0.05 6.23
C LYS A 74 -8.55 0.64 7.63
N SER A 75 -7.63 0.38 8.52
CA SER A 75 -7.72 0.79 9.92
C SER A 75 -6.54 1.67 10.27
N LYS A 76 -6.81 2.76 11.00
CA LYS A 76 -5.76 3.63 11.52
C LYS A 76 -4.82 2.84 12.44
N ASP A 77 -5.37 1.93 13.23
CA ASP A 77 -4.59 1.15 14.17
C ASP A 77 -3.63 0.21 13.45
N ASP A 78 -4.06 -0.39 12.34
CA ASP A 78 -3.20 -1.26 11.55
C ASP A 78 -2.01 -0.49 10.97
N LEU A 79 -2.25 0.73 10.49
CA LEU A 79 -1.18 1.58 10.00
C LEU A 79 -0.21 1.95 11.12
N ILE A 80 -0.72 2.27 12.29
CA ILE A 80 0.10 2.60 13.46
C ILE A 80 0.96 1.41 13.84
N ASP A 81 0.41 0.19 13.84
CA ASP A 81 1.16 -1.01 14.15
C ASP A 81 2.30 -1.24 13.17
N TYR A 82 2.04 -1.04 11.88
CA TYR A 82 3.07 -1.15 10.87
C TYR A 82 4.20 -0.15 11.13
N LEU A 83 3.86 1.11 11.41
CA LEU A 83 4.85 2.15 11.67
C LEU A 83 5.67 1.85 12.91
N LYS A 84 5.05 1.34 13.97
CA LYS A 84 5.77 0.95 15.17
C LYS A 84 6.77 -0.17 14.89
N THR A 85 6.39 -1.12 14.06
CA THR A 85 7.29 -2.21 13.66
C THR A 85 8.52 -1.65 12.94
N GLN A 86 8.36 -0.67 12.08
CA GLN A 86 9.47 -0.04 11.39
C GLN A 86 10.40 0.69 12.34
N ILE A 87 9.84 1.38 13.31
CA ILE A 87 10.63 2.08 14.33
C ILE A 87 11.45 1.09 15.16
N ASP A 88 10.84 -0.01 15.56
CA ASP A 88 11.53 -1.03 16.36
C ASP A 88 12.69 -1.63 15.58
N ARG A 89 12.54 -1.87 14.29
CA ARG A 89 13.60 -2.39 13.45
C ARG A 89 14.78 -1.43 13.36
N ILE A 90 14.51 -0.16 13.21
CA ILE A 90 15.55 0.87 13.17
C ILE A 90 16.31 0.89 14.49
N THR A 91 15.60 0.85 15.60
CA THR A 91 16.19 0.87 16.93
C THR A 91 17.09 -0.34 17.14
N THR A 92 16.67 -1.50 16.68
CA THR A 92 17.42 -2.73 16.87
C THR A 92 18.68 -2.76 16.02
N ASP A 93 18.61 -2.28 14.78
CA ASP A 93 19.72 -2.45 13.83
C ASP A 93 20.68 -1.26 13.84
N ASP A 94 20.25 -0.12 13.37
CA ASP A 94 21.14 1.01 13.09
C ASP A 94 20.87 2.23 13.92
N TYR A 95 19.67 2.38 14.38
CA TYR A 95 19.24 3.60 15.06
C TYR A 95 20.04 3.86 16.32
N THR A 96 20.41 2.80 17.04
CA THR A 96 21.17 2.92 18.27
C THR A 96 22.50 3.65 18.04
N ILE A 97 23.16 3.33 16.93
CA ILE A 97 24.41 3.96 16.56
C ILE A 97 24.21 5.43 16.29
N ASN A 98 23.20 5.77 15.51
CA ASN A 98 22.88 7.16 15.17
C ASN A 98 22.47 7.96 16.39
N TYR A 99 21.73 7.34 17.26
CA TYR A 99 21.26 7.98 18.47
C TYR A 99 22.41 8.34 19.39
N GLU A 100 23.37 7.45 19.51
CA GLU A 100 24.52 7.68 20.38
C GLU A 100 25.50 8.71 19.82
N ALA A 101 25.41 8.97 18.53
CA ALA A 101 26.24 10.00 17.92
C ALA A 101 25.85 11.41 18.36
N HIS A 102 24.73 11.57 18.97
CA HIS A 102 24.31 12.85 19.53
C HIS A 102 24.93 13.07 20.91
#